data_1b64eb437729b865e2acc2bcf6e6478d
#
_entry.id   1b64eb437729b865e2acc2bcf6e6478d
#
_cell.length_a   1.000
_cell.length_b   1.000
_cell.length_c   1.000
_cell.angle_alpha   90.00
_cell.angle_beta   90.00
_cell.angle_gamma   90.00
#
_symmetry.space_group_name_H-M   'P 1'
#
loop_
_entity.id
_entity.type
_entity.pdbx_description
1 polymer ?
#
loop_
_entity_poly.entity_id
_entity_poly.type
_entity_poly.pdbx_seq_one_letter_code
_entity_poly.pdbx_strand_id
1 'polypeptide(L)'
;EENAAFVPKLKIKGKKGQRIVLQCAEYCSADGEMSFENIARFYPQGFAQRDIYICKGNGVEEYVPSFTYHGGRYVMVIGADESQIAPDTVTMLVQNSDLCERGSFCCSDPIANRLQQNARISDLANFVYFPTDCPHREKNGWTGDAALSAEHMLQNLGVERSYKQWLRMICAAQREDGALPGIIPTSGWGFAWGNGPVWDQVIVELPYQTYLYRGDASLFLECSDAVFRYLNYISKRRDNMGILKFGLGDYCHSLRGGGENHLCPNDVSDTITAYSICRRAEWMFGVVGLKEQQQFACLLGKELNASIRKYLVDWNTCTVKGNCQCAQAMG
;
A
#
# COMPACT_ATOMS: atom_id res chain seq x y z
N GLU A 1 2.32 -9.98 -21.04
CA GLU A 1 2.30 -11.08 -20.04
C GLU A 1 2.58 -10.57 -18.60
N GLU A 2 2.61 -9.28 -18.38
CA GLU A 2 2.84 -8.67 -17.06
C GLU A 2 1.51 -8.31 -16.40
N ASN A 3 1.44 -8.43 -15.08
CA ASN A 3 0.35 -7.88 -14.29
C ASN A 3 0.61 -6.39 -14.12
N ALA A 4 -0.30 -5.54 -14.59
CA ALA A 4 -0.12 -4.09 -14.58
C ALA A 4 -1.41 -3.36 -14.23
N ALA A 5 -1.30 -2.10 -13.82
CA ALA A 5 -2.41 -1.15 -13.89
C ALA A 5 -2.51 -0.61 -15.32
N PHE A 6 -3.70 -0.61 -15.90
CA PHE A 6 -3.89 -0.22 -17.29
C PHE A 6 -5.33 0.21 -17.60
N VAL A 7 -5.50 0.83 -18.76
CA VAL A 7 -6.80 1.04 -19.42
C VAL A 7 -6.83 0.24 -20.71
N PRO A 8 -7.86 -0.56 -20.99
CA PRO A 8 -7.98 -1.29 -22.26
C PRO A 8 -8.41 -0.34 -23.37
N LYS A 9 -7.61 -0.24 -24.44
CA LYS A 9 -8.02 0.39 -25.70
C LYS A 9 -8.67 -0.66 -26.59
N LEU A 10 -9.94 -0.47 -26.94
CA LEU A 10 -10.67 -1.28 -27.90
C LEU A 10 -10.57 -0.67 -29.30
N LYS A 11 -10.30 -1.51 -30.31
CA LYS A 11 -10.41 -1.18 -31.73
C LYS A 11 -11.26 -2.25 -32.44
N ILE A 12 -12.44 -1.88 -32.91
CA ILE A 12 -13.39 -2.88 -33.46
C ILE A 12 -14.23 -2.29 -34.58
N LYS A 13 -14.63 -3.14 -35.55
CA LYS A 13 -15.64 -2.83 -36.55
C LYS A 13 -16.96 -3.50 -36.12
N GLY A 14 -17.73 -2.82 -35.31
CA GLY A 14 -19.00 -3.32 -34.78
C GLY A 14 -20.22 -2.90 -35.58
N LYS A 15 -21.36 -3.58 -35.35
CA LYS A 15 -22.66 -3.20 -35.86
C LYS A 15 -23.27 -2.11 -34.96
N LYS A 16 -24.11 -1.24 -35.54
CA LYS A 16 -24.81 -0.22 -34.74
C LYS A 16 -25.60 -0.86 -33.59
N GLY A 17 -25.33 -0.40 -32.35
CA GLY A 17 -25.98 -0.91 -31.15
C GLY A 17 -25.35 -2.21 -30.59
N GLN A 18 -24.34 -2.78 -31.26
CA GLN A 18 -23.62 -3.97 -30.73
C GLN A 18 -22.93 -3.60 -29.43
N ARG A 19 -23.16 -4.43 -28.40
CA ARG A 19 -22.61 -4.23 -27.06
C ARG A 19 -21.36 -5.08 -26.92
N ILE A 20 -20.22 -4.43 -26.73
CA ILE A 20 -18.92 -5.07 -26.46
C ILE A 20 -18.60 -4.87 -24.98
N VAL A 21 -18.22 -5.94 -24.30
CA VAL A 21 -17.75 -5.90 -22.92
C VAL A 21 -16.28 -6.27 -22.88
N LEU A 22 -15.48 -5.44 -22.22
CA LEU A 22 -14.10 -5.72 -21.87
C LEU A 22 -14.06 -6.06 -20.40
N GLN A 23 -13.59 -7.25 -20.05
CA GLN A 23 -13.48 -7.67 -18.65
C GLN A 23 -12.06 -8.12 -18.36
N CYS A 24 -11.44 -7.49 -17.35
CA CYS A 24 -10.04 -7.67 -17.02
C CYS A 24 -9.85 -8.60 -15.82
N ALA A 25 -8.84 -9.48 -15.88
CA ALA A 25 -8.50 -10.41 -14.81
C ALA A 25 -6.98 -10.64 -14.70
N GLU A 26 -6.56 -11.15 -13.55
CA GLU A 26 -5.17 -11.53 -13.28
C GLU A 26 -4.88 -12.98 -13.65
N TYR A 27 -5.88 -13.84 -13.57
CA TYR A 27 -5.73 -15.27 -13.74
C TYR A 27 -6.56 -15.79 -14.92
N CYS A 28 -5.91 -16.63 -15.72
CA CYS A 28 -6.52 -17.41 -16.78
C CYS A 28 -5.97 -18.84 -16.67
N SER A 29 -6.85 -19.84 -16.69
CA SER A 29 -6.46 -21.24 -16.69
C SER A 29 -5.80 -21.65 -18.01
N ALA A 30 -5.21 -22.84 -18.05
CA ALA A 30 -4.65 -23.39 -19.29
C ALA A 30 -5.69 -23.59 -20.41
N ASP A 31 -6.96 -23.77 -20.03
CA ASP A 31 -8.09 -23.93 -20.95
C ASP A 31 -8.67 -22.60 -21.44
N GLY A 32 -8.07 -21.47 -21.02
CA GLY A 32 -8.52 -20.12 -21.39
C GLY A 32 -9.65 -19.55 -20.54
N GLU A 33 -10.05 -20.24 -19.47
CA GLU A 33 -11.07 -19.76 -18.55
C GLU A 33 -10.51 -18.70 -17.60
N MET A 34 -11.09 -17.50 -17.58
CA MET A 34 -10.70 -16.41 -16.69
C MET A 34 -11.36 -16.54 -15.33
N SER A 35 -10.57 -16.46 -14.26
CA SER A 35 -11.09 -16.44 -12.89
C SER A 35 -11.18 -15.02 -12.35
N PHE A 36 -12.31 -14.74 -11.69
CA PHE A 36 -12.61 -13.47 -11.03
C PHE A 36 -12.83 -13.65 -9.51
N GLU A 37 -12.60 -14.83 -8.95
CA GLU A 37 -12.88 -15.13 -7.54
C GLU A 37 -12.15 -14.19 -6.57
N ASN A 38 -10.90 -13.88 -6.86
CA ASN A 38 -10.08 -12.99 -6.03
C ASN A 38 -10.56 -11.53 -6.06
N ILE A 39 -11.45 -11.18 -6.99
CA ILE A 39 -11.94 -9.81 -7.20
C ILE A 39 -13.43 -9.69 -6.87
N ALA A 40 -14.22 -10.71 -7.25
CA ALA A 40 -15.69 -10.65 -7.27
C ALA A 40 -16.31 -10.26 -5.93
N ARG A 41 -15.72 -10.69 -4.81
CA ARG A 41 -16.22 -10.37 -3.46
C ARG A 41 -16.21 -8.88 -3.12
N PHE A 42 -15.35 -8.10 -3.77
CA PHE A 42 -15.27 -6.63 -3.59
C PHE A 42 -16.27 -5.87 -4.48
N TYR A 43 -16.93 -6.57 -5.40
CA TYR A 43 -17.85 -6.00 -6.37
C TYR A 43 -19.17 -6.78 -6.39
N PRO A 44 -20.01 -6.66 -5.34
CA PRO A 44 -21.19 -7.50 -5.15
C PRO A 44 -22.22 -7.41 -6.28
N GLN A 45 -22.15 -6.36 -7.11
CA GLN A 45 -23.02 -6.18 -8.27
C GLN A 45 -22.46 -6.78 -9.58
N GLY A 46 -21.37 -7.54 -9.52
CA GLY A 46 -20.80 -8.24 -10.68
C GLY A 46 -20.12 -7.35 -11.74
N PHE A 47 -19.81 -6.10 -11.42
CA PHE A 47 -19.12 -5.15 -12.33
C PHE A 47 -17.60 -5.08 -12.13
N ALA A 48 -17.01 -6.14 -11.58
CA ALA A 48 -15.58 -6.20 -11.34
C ALA A 48 -14.78 -5.97 -12.63
N GLN A 49 -13.98 -4.91 -12.66
CA GLN A 49 -13.02 -4.60 -13.74
C GLN A 49 -13.62 -4.73 -15.15
N ARG A 50 -14.78 -4.09 -15.39
CA ARG A 50 -15.57 -4.26 -16.60
C ARG A 50 -15.90 -2.92 -17.24
N ASP A 51 -15.62 -2.79 -18.53
CA ASP A 51 -16.05 -1.69 -19.37
C ASP A 51 -17.05 -2.17 -20.42
N ILE A 52 -17.97 -1.30 -20.81
CA ILE A 52 -18.99 -1.59 -21.80
C ILE A 52 -18.95 -0.52 -22.87
N TYR A 53 -18.81 -0.94 -24.13
CA TYR A 53 -18.86 -0.09 -25.30
C TYR A 53 -20.05 -0.46 -26.18
N ILE A 54 -20.83 0.55 -26.58
CA ILE A 54 -21.93 0.36 -27.56
C ILE A 54 -21.48 0.94 -28.90
N CYS A 55 -21.31 0.06 -29.89
CA CYS A 55 -20.83 0.44 -31.21
C CYS A 55 -21.80 1.39 -31.93
N LYS A 56 -21.25 2.38 -32.61
CA LYS A 56 -21.98 3.31 -33.49
C LYS A 56 -22.33 2.71 -34.83
N GLY A 57 -21.53 1.75 -35.30
CA GLY A 57 -21.68 1.10 -36.61
C GLY A 57 -21.11 1.91 -37.78
N ASN A 58 -20.13 2.78 -37.52
CA ASN A 58 -19.56 3.71 -38.50
C ASN A 58 -18.16 3.25 -39.03
N GLY A 59 -17.98 1.96 -39.26
CA GLY A 59 -16.69 1.41 -39.67
C GLY A 59 -15.85 0.95 -38.47
N VAL A 60 -14.53 1.20 -38.50
CA VAL A 60 -13.63 0.88 -37.40
C VAL A 60 -13.77 1.98 -36.35
N GLU A 61 -14.02 1.57 -35.11
CA GLU A 61 -14.20 2.44 -33.95
C GLU A 61 -13.11 2.17 -32.93
N GLU A 62 -12.63 3.23 -32.28
CA GLU A 62 -11.70 3.13 -31.15
C GLU A 62 -12.38 3.65 -29.88
N TYR A 63 -12.13 2.98 -28.76
CA TYR A 63 -12.63 3.36 -27.44
C TYR A 63 -11.58 3.14 -26.38
N VAL A 64 -11.41 4.14 -25.51
CA VAL A 64 -10.59 4.07 -24.30
C VAL A 64 -11.46 4.55 -23.16
N PRO A 65 -11.65 3.77 -22.07
CA PRO A 65 -12.39 4.22 -20.89
C PRO A 65 -11.74 5.44 -20.25
N SER A 66 -12.57 6.33 -19.71
CA SER A 66 -12.13 7.52 -18.98
C SER A 66 -12.48 7.40 -17.50
N PHE A 67 -11.67 8.01 -16.63
CA PHE A 67 -11.86 8.05 -15.18
C PHE A 67 -11.88 6.69 -14.47
N THR A 68 -11.25 5.69 -15.07
CA THR A 68 -11.06 4.35 -14.51
C THR A 68 -9.72 3.79 -14.92
N TYR A 69 -9.28 2.75 -14.21
CA TYR A 69 -8.21 1.86 -14.62
C TYR A 69 -8.48 0.47 -14.05
N HIS A 70 -7.81 -0.53 -14.60
CA HIS A 70 -7.92 -1.92 -14.18
C HIS A 70 -6.56 -2.48 -13.83
N GLY A 71 -6.54 -3.54 -13.02
CA GLY A 71 -5.36 -4.34 -12.76
C GLY A 71 -5.52 -5.74 -13.35
N GLY A 72 -4.50 -6.25 -14.00
CA GLY A 72 -4.56 -7.59 -14.54
C GLY A 72 -3.54 -7.87 -15.64
N ARG A 73 -3.70 -9.05 -16.23
CA ARG A 73 -2.86 -9.58 -17.32
C ARG A 73 -3.67 -9.94 -18.55
N TYR A 74 -4.97 -10.14 -18.37
CA TYR A 74 -5.87 -10.67 -19.41
C TYR A 74 -7.07 -9.75 -19.56
N VAL A 75 -7.54 -9.63 -20.81
CA VAL A 75 -8.77 -8.92 -21.16
C VAL A 75 -9.63 -9.84 -22.00
N MET A 76 -10.82 -10.16 -21.48
CA MET A 76 -11.84 -10.91 -22.21
C MET A 76 -12.72 -9.95 -23.01
N VAL A 77 -12.92 -10.23 -24.26
CA VAL A 77 -13.83 -9.49 -25.16
C VAL A 77 -15.11 -10.29 -25.34
N ILE A 78 -16.24 -9.74 -24.89
CA ILE A 78 -17.54 -10.40 -24.97
C ILE A 78 -18.46 -9.60 -25.88
N GLY A 79 -19.22 -10.30 -26.73
CA GLY A 79 -20.20 -9.68 -27.66
C GLY A 79 -19.62 -9.31 -29.02
N ALA A 80 -18.39 -9.70 -29.32
CA ALA A 80 -17.79 -9.63 -30.66
C ALA A 80 -17.88 -10.98 -31.35
N ASP A 81 -18.06 -10.98 -32.69
CA ASP A 81 -17.93 -12.15 -33.54
C ASP A 81 -16.45 -12.42 -33.81
N GLU A 82 -16.02 -13.67 -34.02
CA GLU A 82 -14.63 -14.03 -34.32
C GLU A 82 -14.04 -13.24 -35.48
N SER A 83 -14.83 -12.99 -36.52
CA SER A 83 -14.45 -12.18 -37.67
C SER A 83 -14.14 -10.72 -37.39
N GLN A 84 -14.52 -10.23 -36.20
CA GLN A 84 -14.25 -8.87 -35.73
C GLN A 84 -12.98 -8.78 -34.90
N ILE A 85 -12.39 -9.90 -34.50
CA ILE A 85 -11.21 -9.98 -33.63
C ILE A 85 -9.94 -10.00 -34.50
N ALA A 86 -9.02 -9.09 -34.18
CA ALA A 86 -7.69 -8.97 -34.76
C ALA A 86 -6.65 -8.85 -33.66
N PRO A 87 -5.35 -9.02 -33.91
CA PRO A 87 -4.31 -8.89 -32.92
C PRO A 87 -4.28 -7.53 -32.19
N ASP A 88 -4.81 -6.47 -32.81
CA ASP A 88 -4.90 -5.12 -32.31
C ASP A 88 -6.30 -4.73 -31.79
N THR A 89 -7.22 -5.70 -31.65
CA THR A 89 -8.58 -5.44 -31.11
C THR A 89 -8.54 -4.89 -29.72
N VAL A 90 -7.63 -5.37 -28.88
CA VAL A 90 -7.38 -4.81 -27.54
C VAL A 90 -5.90 -4.50 -27.34
N THR A 91 -5.62 -3.29 -26.90
CA THR A 91 -4.29 -2.88 -26.46
C THR A 91 -4.38 -2.46 -25.00
N MET A 92 -3.54 -3.03 -24.15
CA MET A 92 -3.42 -2.61 -22.75
C MET A 92 -2.53 -1.37 -22.68
N LEU A 93 -3.12 -0.22 -22.37
CA LEU A 93 -2.38 1.02 -22.14
C LEU A 93 -2.00 1.08 -20.66
N VAL A 94 -0.75 0.76 -20.35
CA VAL A 94 -0.24 0.79 -18.96
C VAL A 94 -0.40 2.20 -18.39
N GLN A 95 -0.92 2.28 -17.16
CA GLN A 95 -1.21 3.52 -16.49
C GLN A 95 -0.61 3.51 -15.08
N ASN A 96 0.25 4.48 -14.81
CA ASN A 96 0.80 4.77 -13.50
C ASN A 96 1.12 6.27 -13.40
N SER A 97 1.46 6.75 -12.21
CA SER A 97 2.01 8.09 -12.05
C SER A 97 3.35 8.21 -12.80
N ASP A 98 3.63 9.37 -13.35
CA ASP A 98 4.89 9.65 -14.06
C ASP A 98 6.04 9.80 -13.04
N LEU A 99 6.63 8.68 -12.67
CA LEU A 99 7.72 8.56 -11.70
C LEU A 99 9.03 8.31 -12.44
N CYS A 100 9.97 9.25 -12.33
CA CYS A 100 11.28 9.07 -12.94
C CYS A 100 12.06 7.94 -12.24
N GLU A 101 12.84 7.21 -13.02
CA GLU A 101 13.76 6.19 -12.48
C GLU A 101 14.92 6.87 -11.72
N ARG A 102 15.28 6.31 -10.56
CA ARG A 102 16.33 6.82 -9.68
C ARG A 102 17.47 5.84 -9.44
N GLY A 103 17.21 4.57 -9.57
CA GLY A 103 18.17 3.52 -9.31
C GLY A 103 18.13 2.40 -10.33
N SER A 104 19.23 1.68 -10.46
CA SER A 104 19.32 0.45 -11.23
C SER A 104 20.05 -0.60 -10.42
N PHE A 105 19.70 -1.85 -10.63
CA PHE A 105 20.33 -3.00 -9.99
C PHE A 105 20.59 -4.08 -11.05
N CYS A 106 21.79 -4.61 -11.03
CA CYS A 106 22.19 -5.76 -11.84
C CYS A 106 23.28 -6.55 -11.11
N CYS A 107 23.12 -7.85 -11.07
CA CYS A 107 24.12 -8.76 -10.50
C CYS A 107 24.24 -10.05 -11.34
N SER A 108 25.15 -10.94 -10.97
CA SER A 108 25.36 -12.23 -11.67
C SER A 108 24.23 -13.25 -11.43
N ASP A 109 23.38 -13.06 -10.42
CA ASP A 109 22.25 -13.93 -10.13
C ASP A 109 21.01 -13.50 -10.93
N PRO A 110 20.50 -14.32 -11.89
CA PRO A 110 19.32 -14.00 -12.68
C PRO A 110 18.04 -13.96 -11.84
N ILE A 111 17.97 -14.69 -10.72
CA ILE A 111 16.79 -14.68 -9.82
C ILE A 111 16.70 -13.34 -9.10
N ALA A 112 17.83 -12.83 -8.57
CA ALA A 112 17.86 -11.53 -7.93
C ALA A 112 17.52 -10.40 -8.90
N ASN A 113 18.03 -10.45 -10.15
CA ASN A 113 17.68 -9.48 -11.17
C ASN A 113 16.17 -9.52 -11.51
N ARG A 114 15.59 -10.72 -11.59
CA ARG A 114 14.15 -10.87 -11.85
C ARG A 114 13.30 -10.40 -10.68
N LEU A 115 13.73 -10.65 -9.44
CA LEU A 115 13.07 -10.16 -8.23
C LEU A 115 13.01 -8.62 -8.23
N GLN A 116 14.14 -7.96 -8.50
CA GLN A 116 14.20 -6.50 -8.61
C GLN A 116 13.26 -5.96 -9.70
N GLN A 117 13.22 -6.59 -10.87
CA GLN A 117 12.31 -6.20 -11.94
C GLN A 117 10.85 -6.38 -11.52
N ASN A 118 10.50 -7.49 -10.87
CA ASN A 118 9.13 -7.74 -10.40
C ASN A 118 8.71 -6.73 -9.33
N ALA A 119 9.60 -6.37 -8.39
CA ALA A 119 9.32 -5.34 -7.39
C ALA A 119 9.00 -3.99 -8.06
N ARG A 120 9.82 -3.55 -9.02
CA ARG A 120 9.57 -2.30 -9.76
C ARG A 120 8.26 -2.30 -10.54
N ILE A 121 7.92 -3.41 -11.20
CA ILE A 121 6.64 -3.55 -11.92
C ILE A 121 5.48 -3.47 -10.93
N SER A 122 5.61 -4.13 -9.77
CA SER A 122 4.62 -4.07 -8.70
C SER A 122 4.45 -2.66 -8.14
N ASP A 123 5.55 -1.95 -7.90
CA ASP A 123 5.52 -0.55 -7.45
C ASP A 123 4.76 0.35 -8.41
N LEU A 124 5.07 0.27 -9.72
CA LEU A 124 4.39 1.07 -10.74
C LEU A 124 2.91 0.69 -10.90
N ALA A 125 2.58 -0.60 -10.83
CA ALA A 125 1.18 -1.07 -10.91
C ALA A 125 0.34 -0.60 -9.70
N ASN A 126 0.98 -0.33 -8.56
CA ASN A 126 0.35 0.14 -7.34
C ASN A 126 0.59 1.63 -7.06
N PHE A 127 0.96 2.41 -8.07
CA PHE A 127 1.17 3.84 -7.91
C PHE A 127 0.40 4.64 -8.96
N VAL A 128 -0.92 4.77 -8.73
CA VAL A 128 -1.79 5.64 -9.54
C VAL A 128 -2.29 6.76 -8.63
N TYR A 129 -1.75 7.96 -8.79
CA TYR A 129 -1.90 9.16 -7.96
C TYR A 129 -1.20 9.09 -6.60
N PHE A 130 -1.35 8.00 -5.85
CA PHE A 130 -0.74 7.70 -4.55
C PHE A 130 -0.48 6.18 -4.45
N PRO A 131 0.30 5.71 -3.44
CA PRO A 131 0.49 4.28 -3.23
C PRO A 131 -0.84 3.58 -2.92
N THR A 132 -1.12 2.48 -3.62
CA THR A 132 -2.30 1.65 -3.39
C THR A 132 -1.90 0.22 -3.03
N ASP A 133 -2.79 -0.49 -2.33
CA ASP A 133 -2.59 -1.88 -1.95
C ASP A 133 -2.61 -2.83 -3.15
N CYS A 134 -3.50 -2.58 -4.11
CA CYS A 134 -3.63 -3.41 -5.30
C CYS A 134 -4.29 -2.65 -6.46
N PRO A 135 -3.96 -2.98 -7.75
CA PRO A 135 -4.51 -2.27 -8.90
C PRO A 135 -5.86 -2.79 -9.36
N HIS A 136 -6.32 -3.95 -8.88
CA HIS A 136 -7.44 -4.69 -9.48
C HIS A 136 -8.70 -4.73 -8.61
N ARG A 137 -8.63 -4.72 -7.29
CA ARG A 137 -9.81 -4.87 -6.41
C ARG A 137 -10.07 -3.68 -5.52
N GLU A 138 -9.21 -3.39 -4.54
CA GLU A 138 -9.47 -2.31 -3.56
C GLU A 138 -9.08 -0.94 -4.07
N LYS A 139 -7.88 -0.80 -4.65
CA LYS A 139 -7.32 0.47 -5.15
C LYS A 139 -7.30 1.56 -4.09
N ASN A 140 -7.07 1.15 -2.84
CA ASN A 140 -7.10 2.00 -1.66
C ASN A 140 -5.68 2.43 -1.27
N GLY A 141 -5.56 3.66 -0.75
CA GLY A 141 -4.33 4.17 -0.18
C GLY A 141 -4.08 3.61 1.23
N TRP A 142 -3.84 2.31 1.33
CA TRP A 142 -3.50 1.65 2.58
C TRP A 142 -2.16 2.14 3.12
N THR A 143 -2.15 2.63 4.35
CA THR A 143 -0.99 3.29 4.95
C THR A 143 0.11 2.31 5.32
N GLY A 144 -0.25 1.09 5.73
CA GLY A 144 0.70 0.03 6.04
C GLY A 144 1.50 -0.41 4.82
N ASP A 145 0.83 -0.62 3.69
CA ASP A 145 1.44 -1.01 2.42
C ASP A 145 2.46 0.04 1.95
N ALA A 146 2.08 1.31 2.05
CA ALA A 146 2.96 2.42 1.70
C ALA A 146 4.16 2.55 2.65
N ALA A 147 3.98 2.33 3.95
CA ALA A 147 5.07 2.38 4.92
C ALA A 147 6.11 1.28 4.66
N LEU A 148 5.65 0.05 4.35
CA LEU A 148 6.53 -1.08 4.06
C LEU A 148 7.26 -0.95 2.72
N SER A 149 6.64 -0.32 1.72
CA SER A 149 7.23 -0.13 0.38
C SER A 149 8.05 1.15 0.24
N ALA A 150 8.01 2.06 1.21
CA ALA A 150 8.63 3.38 1.12
C ALA A 150 10.11 3.34 0.75
N GLU A 151 10.88 2.45 1.37
CA GLU A 151 12.32 2.34 1.16
C GLU A 151 12.65 1.90 -0.27
N HIS A 152 12.12 0.77 -0.72
CA HIS A 152 12.44 0.28 -2.06
C HIS A 152 11.88 1.17 -3.18
N MET A 153 10.76 1.84 -2.97
CA MET A 153 10.26 2.84 -3.91
C MET A 153 11.22 4.04 -4.04
N LEU A 154 11.75 4.54 -2.92
CA LEU A 154 12.74 5.62 -2.94
C LEU A 154 14.07 5.21 -3.55
N GLN A 155 14.47 3.94 -3.44
CA GLN A 155 15.66 3.43 -4.12
C GLN A 155 15.52 3.41 -5.63
N ASN A 156 14.33 3.11 -6.13
CA ASN A 156 14.07 2.86 -7.54
C ASN A 156 13.45 4.05 -8.29
N LEU A 157 12.59 4.83 -7.61
CA LEU A 157 11.68 5.78 -8.23
C LEU A 157 11.74 7.18 -7.58
N GLY A 158 11.43 8.21 -8.33
CA GLY A 158 11.33 9.59 -7.86
C GLY A 158 9.94 9.88 -7.28
N VAL A 159 9.63 9.29 -6.13
CA VAL A 159 8.31 9.35 -5.47
C VAL A 159 8.12 10.56 -4.55
N GLU A 160 9.16 11.36 -4.32
CA GLU A 160 9.21 12.40 -3.27
C GLU A 160 8.04 13.40 -3.37
N ARG A 161 7.71 13.85 -4.57
CA ARG A 161 6.62 14.81 -4.80
C ARG A 161 5.25 14.19 -4.49
N SER A 162 5.05 12.96 -4.90
CA SER A 162 3.81 12.21 -4.65
C SER A 162 3.67 11.89 -3.16
N TYR A 163 4.74 11.47 -2.50
CA TYR A 163 4.76 11.26 -1.05
C TYR A 163 4.47 12.55 -0.29
N LYS A 164 5.04 13.68 -0.69
CA LYS A 164 4.75 14.98 -0.08
C LYS A 164 3.27 15.33 -0.18
N GLN A 165 2.69 15.17 -1.35
CA GLN A 165 1.27 15.44 -1.54
C GLN A 165 0.39 14.49 -0.73
N TRP A 166 0.70 13.20 -0.74
CA TRP A 166 -0.08 12.21 0.01
C TRP A 166 0.09 12.36 1.53
N LEU A 167 1.30 12.71 2.00
CA LEU A 167 1.53 13.01 3.42
C LEU A 167 0.68 14.19 3.92
N ARG A 168 0.49 15.22 3.09
CA ARG A 168 -0.44 16.31 3.39
C ARG A 168 -1.89 15.82 3.55
N MET A 169 -2.31 14.86 2.71
CA MET A 169 -3.62 14.22 2.86
C MET A 169 -3.72 13.41 4.15
N ILE A 170 -2.65 12.68 4.53
CA ILE A 170 -2.57 11.96 5.81
C ILE A 170 -2.74 12.94 6.97
N CYS A 171 -1.99 14.04 6.99
CA CYS A 171 -2.08 15.05 8.02
C CYS A 171 -3.47 15.71 8.10
N ALA A 172 -4.10 15.97 6.95
CA ALA A 172 -5.45 16.54 6.88
C ALA A 172 -6.53 15.56 7.35
N ALA A 173 -6.32 14.26 7.20
CA ALA A 173 -7.23 13.22 7.66
C ALA A 173 -7.10 12.89 9.15
N GLN A 174 -6.03 13.37 9.82
CA GLN A 174 -5.80 13.09 11.24
C GLN A 174 -6.86 13.76 12.11
N ARG A 175 -7.43 13.01 13.06
CA ARG A 175 -8.37 13.54 14.05
C ARG A 175 -7.66 14.41 15.09
N GLU A 176 -8.44 15.22 15.79
CA GLU A 176 -7.96 16.10 16.86
C GLU A 176 -7.27 15.32 18.00
N ASP A 177 -7.72 14.10 18.30
CA ASP A 177 -7.11 13.23 19.30
C ASP A 177 -5.78 12.62 18.84
N GLY A 178 -5.41 12.78 17.57
CA GLY A 178 -4.18 12.29 16.96
C GLY A 178 -4.33 10.98 16.19
N ALA A 179 -5.52 10.33 16.18
CA ALA A 179 -5.74 9.10 15.44
C ALA A 179 -5.60 9.31 13.94
N LEU A 180 -5.07 8.30 13.26
CA LEU A 180 -4.96 8.23 11.80
C LEU A 180 -5.90 7.15 11.24
N PRO A 181 -6.51 7.34 10.07
CA PRO A 181 -7.20 6.25 9.38
C PRO A 181 -6.19 5.36 8.65
N GLY A 182 -6.48 4.06 8.53
CA GLY A 182 -5.60 3.12 7.84
C GLY A 182 -5.60 3.24 6.32
N ILE A 183 -6.59 3.95 5.75
CA ILE A 183 -6.74 4.20 4.31
C ILE A 183 -6.86 5.70 4.07
N ILE A 184 -6.11 6.23 3.13
CA ILE A 184 -6.12 7.66 2.79
C ILE A 184 -6.17 7.88 1.27
N PRO A 185 -7.22 8.47 0.73
CA PRO A 185 -8.46 8.92 1.39
C PRO A 185 -9.24 7.76 2.03
N THR A 186 -9.86 8.01 3.19
CA THR A 186 -10.47 6.93 3.99
C THR A 186 -11.74 6.32 3.39
N SER A 187 -12.42 7.02 2.49
CA SER A 187 -13.52 6.50 1.66
C SER A 187 -14.58 5.66 2.41
N GLY A 188 -14.94 6.07 3.64
CA GLY A 188 -15.95 5.40 4.45
C GLY A 188 -15.45 4.34 5.42
N TRP A 189 -14.21 3.89 5.34
CA TRP A 189 -13.62 2.96 6.30
C TRP A 189 -13.41 3.59 7.68
N GLY A 190 -13.13 4.91 7.72
CA GLY A 190 -13.00 5.67 8.96
C GLY A 190 -11.79 5.26 9.80
N PHE A 191 -11.99 5.28 11.14
CA PHE A 191 -10.92 5.05 12.14
C PHE A 191 -11.16 3.79 13.00
N ALA A 192 -12.23 3.06 12.75
CA ALA A 192 -12.62 1.93 13.59
C ALA A 192 -11.85 0.65 13.23
N TRP A 193 -11.33 0.58 12.02
CA TRP A 193 -10.62 -0.57 11.49
C TRP A 193 -9.52 -0.14 10.54
N GLY A 194 -8.47 -0.92 10.41
CA GLY A 194 -7.41 -0.69 9.44
C GLY A 194 -6.32 0.28 9.88
N ASN A 195 -6.31 0.70 11.15
CA ASN A 195 -5.29 1.57 11.72
C ASN A 195 -4.41 0.83 12.76
N GLY A 196 -3.71 1.59 13.59
CA GLY A 196 -2.80 1.09 14.63
C GLY A 196 -1.33 1.24 14.26
N PRO A 197 -0.41 1.11 15.21
CA PRO A 197 1.00 1.48 15.02
C PRO A 197 1.66 0.90 13.77
N VAL A 198 1.33 -0.34 13.39
CA VAL A 198 1.91 -0.99 12.21
C VAL A 198 1.51 -0.30 10.90
N TRP A 199 0.29 0.24 10.81
CA TRP A 199 -0.18 1.03 9.67
C TRP A 199 0.16 2.51 9.82
N ASP A 200 -0.09 3.05 11.01
CA ASP A 200 0.05 4.49 11.31
C ASP A 200 1.50 4.97 11.25
N GLN A 201 2.50 4.05 11.32
CA GLN A 201 3.93 4.41 11.18
C GLN A 201 4.24 5.21 9.91
N VAL A 202 3.38 5.13 8.90
CA VAL A 202 3.50 5.88 7.64
C VAL A 202 3.77 7.36 7.86
N ILE A 203 3.18 7.98 8.91
CA ILE A 203 3.35 9.41 9.22
C ILE A 203 4.80 9.79 9.54
N VAL A 204 5.59 8.84 10.03
CA VAL A 204 7.02 9.01 10.33
C VAL A 204 7.88 8.35 9.27
N GLU A 205 7.45 7.18 8.76
CA GLU A 205 8.23 6.36 7.84
C GLU A 205 8.51 7.07 6.52
N LEU A 206 7.48 7.63 5.88
CA LEU A 206 7.66 8.33 4.61
C LEU A 206 8.65 9.50 4.68
N PRO A 207 8.51 10.45 5.62
CA PRO A 207 9.46 11.55 5.73
C PRO A 207 10.84 11.09 6.22
N TYR A 208 10.93 10.08 7.08
CA TYR A 208 12.20 9.52 7.54
C TYR A 208 12.98 8.90 6.38
N GLN A 209 12.37 8.01 5.61
CA GLN A 209 13.00 7.39 4.45
C GLN A 209 13.35 8.43 3.37
N THR A 210 12.48 9.41 3.14
CA THR A 210 12.77 10.50 2.20
C THR A 210 14.01 11.28 2.64
N TYR A 211 14.17 11.55 3.94
CA TYR A 211 15.37 12.20 4.44
C TYR A 211 16.61 11.33 4.25
N LEU A 212 16.54 10.04 4.55
CA LEU A 212 17.69 9.12 4.35
C LEU A 212 18.15 9.05 2.90
N TYR A 213 17.23 8.98 1.95
CA TYR A 213 17.55 8.79 0.54
C TYR A 213 17.76 10.10 -0.25
N ARG A 214 17.30 11.24 0.28
CA ARG A 214 17.32 12.52 -0.44
C ARG A 214 17.95 13.68 0.35
N GLY A 215 18.19 13.51 1.64
CA GLY A 215 18.68 14.60 2.50
C GLY A 215 17.66 15.70 2.77
N ASP A 216 16.40 15.51 2.34
CA ASP A 216 15.34 16.53 2.45
C ASP A 216 14.49 16.30 3.71
N ALA A 217 14.70 17.13 4.73
CA ALA A 217 13.91 17.10 5.97
C ALA A 217 12.60 17.91 5.88
N SER A 218 12.32 18.57 4.76
CA SER A 218 11.14 19.45 4.63
C SER A 218 9.82 18.70 4.77
N LEU A 219 9.75 17.42 4.33
CA LEU A 219 8.59 16.58 4.51
C LEU A 219 8.27 16.37 6.00
N PHE A 220 9.28 16.07 6.78
CA PHE A 220 9.10 15.88 8.23
C PHE A 220 8.70 17.18 8.91
N LEU A 221 9.33 18.29 8.55
CA LEU A 221 8.99 19.59 9.12
C LEU A 221 7.53 19.96 8.85
N GLU A 222 7.03 19.72 7.64
CA GLU A 222 5.62 19.97 7.28
C GLU A 222 4.62 19.12 8.08
N CYS A 223 4.97 17.90 8.45
CA CYS A 223 4.08 17.00 9.21
C CYS A 223 4.43 16.88 10.71
N SER A 224 5.40 17.65 11.21
CA SER A 224 5.93 17.53 12.57
C SER A 224 4.86 17.63 13.66
N ASP A 225 3.89 18.52 13.51
CA ASP A 225 2.76 18.66 14.43
C ASP A 225 1.86 17.42 14.40
N ALA A 226 1.61 16.86 13.21
CA ALA A 226 0.82 15.64 13.07
C ALA A 226 1.53 14.42 13.70
N VAL A 227 2.84 14.32 13.51
CA VAL A 227 3.68 13.31 14.18
C VAL A 227 3.57 13.46 15.69
N PHE A 228 3.69 14.68 16.21
CA PHE A 228 3.63 14.93 17.64
C PHE A 228 2.25 14.60 18.24
N ARG A 229 1.16 14.95 17.54
CA ARG A 229 -0.20 14.54 17.94
C ARG A 229 -0.34 13.01 17.95
N TYR A 230 0.24 12.32 16.96
CA TYR A 230 0.21 10.85 16.94
C TYR A 230 0.99 10.23 18.11
N LEU A 231 2.16 10.75 18.46
CA LEU A 231 2.90 10.29 19.65
C LEU A 231 2.10 10.48 20.93
N ASN A 232 1.39 11.60 21.08
CA ASN A 232 0.48 11.82 22.21
C ASN A 232 -0.70 10.84 22.20
N TYR A 233 -1.24 10.51 21.02
CA TYR A 233 -2.32 9.54 20.87
C TYR A 233 -1.90 8.15 21.33
N ILE A 234 -0.78 7.62 20.85
CA ILE A 234 -0.28 6.30 21.28
C ILE A 234 0.12 6.29 22.75
N SER A 235 0.67 7.39 23.27
CA SER A 235 0.99 7.52 24.70
C SER A 235 -0.22 7.30 25.60
N LYS A 236 -1.40 7.81 25.20
CA LYS A 236 -2.65 7.69 25.97
C LYS A 236 -3.34 6.33 25.79
N ARG A 237 -2.97 5.55 24.78
CA ARG A 237 -3.58 4.24 24.48
C ARG A 237 -2.85 3.06 25.09
N ARG A 238 -1.74 3.30 25.76
CA ARG A 238 -1.01 2.26 26.49
C ARG A 238 -1.85 1.78 27.70
N ASP A 239 -1.81 0.49 27.95
CA ASP A 239 -2.37 -0.08 29.18
C ASP A 239 -1.49 0.25 30.41
N ASN A 240 -1.86 -0.29 31.57
CA ASN A 240 -1.13 -0.10 32.81
C ASN A 240 0.26 -0.76 32.85
N MET A 241 0.57 -1.63 31.89
CA MET A 241 1.91 -2.21 31.67
C MET A 241 2.72 -1.42 30.63
N GLY A 242 2.14 -0.40 30.03
CA GLY A 242 2.75 0.38 28.95
C GLY A 242 2.69 -0.29 27.58
N ILE A 243 1.82 -1.29 27.41
CA ILE A 243 1.66 -2.08 26.20
C ILE A 243 0.54 -1.50 25.33
N LEU A 244 0.73 -1.55 24.02
CA LEU A 244 -0.26 -1.19 23.01
C LEU A 244 -0.87 -2.43 22.37
N LYS A 245 -2.17 -2.41 22.13
CA LYS A 245 -2.89 -3.48 21.46
C LYS A 245 -4.11 -2.91 20.75
N PHE A 246 -3.92 -2.41 19.52
CA PHE A 246 -5.03 -1.95 18.69
C PHE A 246 -4.61 -1.89 17.23
N GLY A 247 -5.53 -2.11 16.32
CA GLY A 247 -5.27 -2.09 14.88
C GLY A 247 -5.03 -3.48 14.27
N LEU A 248 -4.50 -3.50 13.07
CA LEU A 248 -4.38 -4.72 12.25
C LEU A 248 -3.16 -5.60 12.60
N GLY A 249 -2.10 -5.03 13.19
CA GLY A 249 -0.92 -5.81 13.55
C GLY A 249 -0.28 -6.55 12.37
N ASP A 250 0.05 -7.84 12.58
CA ASP A 250 0.60 -8.75 11.55
C ASP A 250 -0.54 -9.34 10.68
N TYR A 251 -1.22 -8.45 9.96
CA TYR A 251 -2.35 -8.80 9.09
C TYR A 251 -1.90 -9.59 7.87
N CYS A 252 -2.65 -10.61 7.48
CA CYS A 252 -2.38 -11.47 6.32
C CYS A 252 -1.02 -12.21 6.41
N HIS A 253 -0.73 -12.84 7.55
CA HIS A 253 0.48 -13.64 7.71
C HIS A 253 0.63 -14.74 6.64
N SER A 254 1.87 -15.25 6.46
CA SER A 254 2.25 -16.19 5.39
C SER A 254 1.58 -17.56 5.44
N LEU A 255 1.07 -17.99 6.58
CA LEU A 255 0.32 -19.24 6.71
C LEU A 255 -1.15 -18.99 6.36
N ARG A 256 -1.77 -19.87 5.58
CA ARG A 256 -3.16 -19.74 5.12
C ARG A 256 -4.12 -19.61 6.32
N GLY A 257 -4.72 -18.44 6.45
CA GLY A 257 -5.71 -18.11 7.48
C GLY A 257 -6.44 -16.83 7.10
N GLY A 258 -7.62 -16.56 7.67
CA GLY A 258 -8.32 -15.29 7.46
C GLY A 258 -7.51 -14.11 7.99
N GLY A 259 -7.69 -12.93 7.43
CA GLY A 259 -6.91 -11.73 7.71
C GLY A 259 -6.80 -11.33 9.19
N GLU A 260 -7.80 -11.64 10.01
CA GLU A 260 -7.79 -11.33 11.45
C GLU A 260 -7.16 -12.43 12.32
N ASN A 261 -6.66 -13.51 11.71
CA ASN A 261 -5.98 -14.57 12.44
C ASN A 261 -4.47 -14.28 12.48
N HIS A 262 -4.05 -13.47 13.45
CA HIS A 262 -2.67 -13.02 13.60
C HIS A 262 -1.79 -14.12 14.22
N LEU A 263 -0.66 -14.45 13.58
CA LEU A 263 0.39 -15.28 14.18
C LEU A 263 1.21 -14.49 15.20
N CYS A 264 1.59 -13.27 14.83
CA CYS A 264 2.23 -12.35 15.77
C CYS A 264 1.14 -11.68 16.63
N PRO A 265 1.20 -11.81 17.96
CA PRO A 265 0.24 -11.12 18.81
C PRO A 265 0.28 -9.60 18.60
N ASN A 266 -0.89 -8.95 18.54
CA ASN A 266 -0.98 -7.51 18.29
C ASN A 266 -0.28 -6.66 19.35
N ASP A 267 -0.26 -7.09 20.61
CA ASP A 267 0.50 -6.42 21.66
C ASP A 267 2.01 -6.40 21.41
N VAL A 268 2.53 -7.40 20.71
CA VAL A 268 3.94 -7.45 20.28
C VAL A 268 4.14 -6.51 19.09
N SER A 269 3.42 -6.71 17.99
CA SER A 269 3.61 -5.91 16.77
C SER A 269 3.37 -4.42 17.02
N ASP A 270 2.30 -4.06 17.72
CA ASP A 270 1.94 -2.67 17.95
C ASP A 270 2.93 -1.97 18.88
N THR A 271 3.34 -2.64 19.98
CA THR A 271 4.26 -2.01 20.94
C THR A 271 5.65 -1.82 20.37
N ILE A 272 6.17 -2.83 19.65
CA ILE A 272 7.50 -2.74 19.04
C ILE A 272 7.52 -1.71 17.91
N THR A 273 6.48 -1.67 17.08
CA THR A 273 6.37 -0.65 16.03
C THR A 273 6.25 0.76 16.62
N ALA A 274 5.45 0.94 17.69
CA ALA A 274 5.36 2.22 18.37
C ALA A 274 6.71 2.69 18.95
N TYR A 275 7.50 1.77 19.49
CA TYR A 275 8.88 2.07 19.90
C TYR A 275 9.72 2.54 18.70
N SER A 276 9.65 1.85 17.57
CA SER A 276 10.35 2.24 16.34
C SER A 276 9.93 3.63 15.84
N ILE A 277 8.61 3.92 15.85
CA ILE A 277 8.06 5.25 15.53
C ILE A 277 8.69 6.32 16.44
N CYS A 278 8.74 6.08 17.75
CA CYS A 278 9.34 7.03 18.71
C CYS A 278 10.82 7.28 18.41
N ARG A 279 11.58 6.24 18.07
CA ARG A 279 13.02 6.37 17.79
C ARG A 279 13.28 7.18 16.52
N ARG A 280 12.52 6.91 15.46
CA ARG A 280 12.62 7.66 14.21
C ARG A 280 12.16 9.11 14.38
N ALA A 281 11.05 9.33 15.09
CA ALA A 281 10.54 10.66 15.41
C ALA A 281 11.53 11.46 16.26
N GLU A 282 12.13 10.86 17.31
CA GLU A 282 13.17 11.47 18.13
C GLU A 282 14.31 12.01 17.27
N TRP A 283 14.80 11.15 16.36
CA TRP A 283 15.89 11.54 15.46
C TRP A 283 15.49 12.66 14.53
N MET A 284 14.34 12.55 13.87
CA MET A 284 13.85 13.55 12.91
C MET A 284 13.51 14.89 13.58
N PHE A 285 12.92 14.88 14.77
CA PHE A 285 12.72 16.12 15.56
C PHE A 285 14.06 16.79 15.88
N GLY A 286 15.11 16.01 16.17
CA GLY A 286 16.46 16.51 16.35
C GLY A 286 17.01 17.15 15.07
N VAL A 287 16.83 16.53 13.92
CA VAL A 287 17.25 17.05 12.61
C VAL A 287 16.61 18.40 12.30
N VAL A 288 15.32 18.58 12.61
CA VAL A 288 14.59 19.83 12.35
C VAL A 288 14.62 20.81 13.52
N GLY A 289 15.33 20.50 14.62
CA GLY A 289 15.55 21.40 15.75
C GLY A 289 14.40 21.55 16.74
N LEU A 290 13.40 20.66 16.71
CA LEU A 290 12.23 20.65 17.61
C LEU A 290 12.53 19.90 18.91
N LYS A 291 13.23 20.55 19.84
CA LYS A 291 13.81 19.93 21.05
C LYS A 291 12.80 19.37 22.03
N GLU A 292 11.68 20.05 22.23
CA GLU A 292 10.63 19.60 23.17
C GLU A 292 9.97 18.30 22.66
N GLN A 293 9.63 18.27 21.37
CA GLN A 293 9.06 17.10 20.70
C GLN A 293 10.07 15.95 20.67
N GLN A 294 11.34 16.26 20.44
CA GLN A 294 12.43 15.29 20.50
C GLN A 294 12.53 14.64 21.87
N GLN A 295 12.51 15.45 22.93
CA GLN A 295 12.57 14.95 24.30
C GLN A 295 11.37 14.07 24.64
N PHE A 296 10.16 14.48 24.24
CA PHE A 296 8.96 13.68 24.43
C PHE A 296 9.06 12.32 23.72
N ALA A 297 9.47 12.30 22.45
CA ALA A 297 9.64 11.07 21.69
C ALA A 297 10.69 10.14 22.33
N CYS A 298 11.81 10.71 22.81
CA CYS A 298 12.84 9.98 23.55
C CYS A 298 12.30 9.31 24.82
N LEU A 299 11.56 10.07 25.65
CA LEU A 299 11.01 9.55 26.90
C LEU A 299 9.97 8.45 26.64
N LEU A 300 9.04 8.68 25.73
CA LEU A 300 8.03 7.69 25.35
C LEU A 300 8.69 6.42 24.79
N GLY A 301 9.71 6.56 23.93
CA GLY A 301 10.48 5.43 23.43
C GLY A 301 11.18 4.63 24.51
N LYS A 302 11.78 5.29 25.53
CA LYS A 302 12.39 4.61 26.68
C LYS A 302 11.37 3.83 27.51
N GLU A 303 10.19 4.41 27.74
CA GLU A 303 9.11 3.73 28.46
C GLU A 303 8.60 2.50 27.71
N LEU A 304 8.36 2.63 26.40
CA LEU A 304 7.96 1.49 25.55
C LEU A 304 9.02 0.39 25.53
N ASN A 305 10.30 0.74 25.38
CA ASN A 305 11.39 -0.23 25.44
C ASN A 305 11.45 -0.97 26.79
N ALA A 306 11.25 -0.25 27.90
CA ALA A 306 11.20 -0.89 29.22
C ALA A 306 10.04 -1.89 29.33
N SER A 307 8.86 -1.53 28.80
CA SER A 307 7.69 -2.41 28.75
C SER A 307 7.92 -3.64 27.86
N ILE A 308 8.47 -3.45 26.66
CA ILE A 308 8.84 -4.55 25.74
C ILE A 308 9.76 -5.53 26.45
N ARG A 309 10.87 -5.03 27.01
CA ARG A 309 11.89 -5.86 27.68
C ARG A 309 11.32 -6.62 28.89
N LYS A 310 10.36 -6.03 29.59
CA LYS A 310 9.79 -6.61 30.82
C LYS A 310 8.66 -7.60 30.54
N TYR A 311 7.82 -7.35 29.53
CA TYR A 311 6.56 -8.07 29.35
C TYR A 311 6.47 -8.88 28.06
N LEU A 312 7.30 -8.55 27.06
CA LEU A 312 7.26 -9.19 25.75
C LEU A 312 8.48 -10.06 25.43
N VAL A 313 9.56 -9.96 26.21
CA VAL A 313 10.77 -10.75 26.01
C VAL A 313 10.96 -11.76 27.15
N ASP A 314 11.12 -13.02 26.82
CA ASP A 314 11.61 -14.06 27.73
C ASP A 314 13.13 -14.12 27.65
N TRP A 315 13.79 -13.62 28.67
CA TRP A 315 15.26 -13.55 28.75
C TRP A 315 15.93 -14.90 29.01
N ASN A 316 15.19 -15.92 29.46
CA ASN A 316 15.75 -17.25 29.67
C ASN A 316 15.95 -17.98 28.34
N THR A 317 15.04 -17.75 27.42
CA THR A 317 15.06 -18.35 26.07
C THR A 317 15.54 -17.38 24.99
N CYS A 318 15.69 -16.08 25.31
CA CYS A 318 15.97 -15.01 24.36
C CYS A 318 14.95 -14.95 23.22
N THR A 319 13.67 -15.13 23.55
CA THR A 319 12.59 -15.12 22.57
C THR A 319 11.56 -14.04 22.88
N VAL A 320 10.92 -13.56 21.83
CA VAL A 320 9.79 -12.62 21.95
C VAL A 320 8.48 -13.40 22.02
N LYS A 321 7.55 -12.91 22.80
CA LYS A 321 6.20 -13.44 22.96
C LYS A 321 5.55 -13.74 21.59
N GLY A 322 4.85 -14.87 21.51
CA GLY A 322 4.19 -15.31 20.28
C GLY A 322 5.01 -16.36 19.50
N ASN A 323 6.32 -16.39 19.67
CA ASN A 323 7.24 -17.39 19.09
C ASN A 323 6.98 -17.65 17.58
N CYS A 324 6.71 -16.61 16.81
CA CYS A 324 6.56 -16.67 15.36
C CYS A 324 7.65 -15.84 14.69
N GLN A 325 7.87 -16.06 13.39
CA GLN A 325 8.93 -15.39 12.63
C GLN A 325 8.83 -13.86 12.73
N CYS A 326 7.63 -13.30 12.57
CA CYS A 326 7.40 -11.87 12.65
C CYS A 326 7.80 -11.32 14.03
N ALA A 327 7.31 -11.94 15.13
CA ALA A 327 7.64 -11.51 16.49
C ALA A 327 9.14 -11.52 16.76
N GLN A 328 9.84 -12.59 16.31
CA GLN A 328 11.31 -12.70 16.53
C GLN A 328 12.09 -11.70 15.66
N ALA A 329 11.62 -11.39 14.46
CA ALA A 329 12.28 -10.43 13.59
C ALA A 329 12.11 -8.97 14.06
N MET A 330 11.02 -8.66 14.77
CA MET A 330 10.75 -7.33 15.31
C MET A 330 11.50 -7.06 16.63
N GLY A 331 11.76 -8.07 17.46
CA GLY A 331 12.39 -7.99 18.78
C GLY A 331 13.88 -8.09 18.73
#